data_8c4399b933a13898b0263d272aaebcf2
#
_entry.id   8c4399b933a13898b0263d272aaebcf2
#
_cell.length_a   1.000
_cell.length_b   1.000
_cell.length_c   1.000
_cell.angle_alpha   90.00
_cell.angle_beta   90.00
_cell.angle_gamma   90.00
#
_symmetry.space_group_name_H-M   'P 1'
#
loop_
_entity.id
_entity.type
_entity.pdbx_description
1 polymer ?
#
loop_
_entity_poly.entity_id
_entity_poly.type
_entity_poly.pdbx_seq_one_letter_code
_entity_poly.pdbx_strand_id
1 'polypeptide(L)'
;MVRSPRKAAFLQEWGCELTRGDLLEPDSLDYALEGQEAVIDASTARATDPGSAYDTDWSGKQNLFAACQRAGVKRLVFISLLDAAKHRDVPLMDIKACTEEWLAASDFDYTILQGAAFMQGLISQFAIPVLENQTVWVSGAPTPIAYMNTQDMARFAVAALDHPDTIRRSFPVVGPRAWTTGEITQLCERNTGKDARIFRVPPALLQLMKGFTSFFEATLNIAERLAFDAVTGSGKTLDAPMEATYATFGLDPAETTKLEDYLKEYYDTILKRLREMEADLDKDAKKKLPF
;
A
#
# COMPACT_ATOMS: atom_id res chain seq x y z
N MET A 1 17.20 2.03 0.75
CA MET A 1 17.24 3.50 0.85
C MET A 1 16.09 4.03 1.68
N VAL A 2 16.30 5.00 2.56
CA VAL A 2 15.28 5.59 3.45
C VAL A 2 15.56 7.08 3.68
N ARG A 3 14.51 7.92 3.83
CA ARG A 3 14.65 9.35 4.14
C ARG A 3 15.27 9.59 5.52
N SER A 4 14.95 8.74 6.49
CA SER A 4 15.44 8.83 7.87
C SER A 4 15.92 7.46 8.36
N PRO A 5 17.22 7.16 8.34
CA PRO A 5 17.76 5.90 8.84
C PRO A 5 17.38 5.64 10.31
N ARG A 6 17.34 6.70 11.14
CA ARG A 6 16.95 6.58 12.55
C ARG A 6 15.52 6.01 12.74
N LYS A 7 14.55 6.45 11.91
CA LYS A 7 13.16 5.95 11.97
C LYS A 7 13.02 4.55 11.39
N ALA A 8 13.94 4.12 10.55
CA ALA A 8 13.95 2.84 9.86
C ALA A 8 14.94 1.83 10.49
N ALA A 9 15.53 2.14 11.65
CA ALA A 9 16.55 1.31 12.30
C ALA A 9 16.09 -0.13 12.55
N PHE A 10 14.80 -0.36 12.77
CA PHE A 10 14.21 -1.71 12.93
C PHE A 10 14.46 -2.63 11.72
N LEU A 11 14.65 -2.07 10.51
CA LEU A 11 14.95 -2.87 9.31
C LEU A 11 16.34 -3.51 9.37
N GLN A 12 17.26 -2.94 10.15
CA GLN A 12 18.59 -3.53 10.35
C GLN A 12 18.52 -4.85 11.12
N GLU A 13 17.53 -4.99 12.00
CA GLU A 13 17.28 -6.25 12.73
C GLU A 13 16.88 -7.39 11.76
N TRP A 14 16.37 -7.02 10.57
CA TRP A 14 16.03 -7.95 9.50
C TRP A 14 17.14 -8.08 8.44
N GLY A 15 18.34 -7.59 8.73
CA GLY A 15 19.51 -7.71 7.86
C GLY A 15 19.60 -6.66 6.75
N CYS A 16 18.78 -5.60 6.79
CA CYS A 16 18.85 -4.56 5.77
C CYS A 16 19.99 -3.57 6.05
N GLU A 17 20.76 -3.25 5.04
CA GLU A 17 21.65 -2.09 5.05
C GLU A 17 20.86 -0.82 4.78
N LEU A 18 21.03 0.20 5.63
CA LEU A 18 20.33 1.46 5.52
C LEU A 18 21.20 2.53 4.89
N THR A 19 20.75 3.05 3.75
CA THR A 19 21.33 4.22 3.09
C THR A 19 20.33 5.37 3.13
N ARG A 20 20.81 6.59 3.44
CA ARG A 20 19.98 7.80 3.35
C ARG A 20 19.80 8.17 1.88
N GLY A 21 18.56 8.44 1.49
CA GLY A 21 18.22 9.03 0.20
C GLY A 21 16.80 9.54 0.21
N ASP A 22 16.59 10.70 -0.38
CA ASP A 22 15.28 11.33 -0.55
C ASP A 22 15.05 11.59 -2.05
N LEU A 23 13.89 11.16 -2.54
CA LEU A 23 13.50 11.36 -3.94
C LEU A 23 13.45 12.84 -4.33
N LEU A 24 13.25 13.74 -3.36
CA LEU A 24 13.23 15.19 -3.57
C LEU A 24 14.61 15.85 -3.41
N GLU A 25 15.64 15.09 -3.03
CA GLU A 25 17.04 15.53 -2.93
C GLU A 25 17.90 14.72 -3.92
N PRO A 26 17.99 15.10 -5.21
CA PRO A 26 18.67 14.31 -6.25
C PRO A 26 20.10 13.88 -5.90
N ASP A 27 20.88 14.75 -5.26
CA ASP A 27 22.28 14.47 -4.88
C ASP A 27 22.36 13.29 -3.87
N SER A 28 21.34 13.11 -3.04
CA SER A 28 21.27 12.00 -2.09
C SER A 28 21.07 10.64 -2.76
N LEU A 29 20.53 10.63 -3.97
CA LEU A 29 20.24 9.43 -4.73
C LEU A 29 21.48 8.83 -5.37
N ASP A 30 22.40 9.67 -5.85
CA ASP A 30 23.64 9.20 -6.49
C ASP A 30 24.46 8.35 -5.51
N TYR A 31 24.61 8.81 -4.27
CA TYR A 31 25.26 8.04 -3.21
C TYR A 31 24.51 6.75 -2.85
N ALA A 32 23.18 6.84 -2.78
CA ALA A 32 22.35 5.69 -2.40
C ALA A 32 22.32 4.57 -3.45
N LEU A 33 22.61 4.90 -4.71
CA LEU A 33 22.59 3.99 -5.86
C LEU A 33 24.00 3.51 -6.28
N GLU A 34 25.04 3.98 -5.65
CA GLU A 34 26.41 3.56 -5.95
C GLU A 34 26.55 2.03 -5.76
N GLY A 35 26.98 1.33 -6.82
CA GLY A 35 27.19 -0.11 -6.82
C GLY A 35 25.93 -0.96 -6.78
N GLN A 36 24.74 -0.37 -6.93
CA GLN A 36 23.50 -1.12 -6.97
C GLN A 36 23.25 -1.68 -8.38
N GLU A 37 22.83 -2.95 -8.45
CA GLU A 37 22.50 -3.64 -9.71
C GLU A 37 21.03 -3.46 -10.12
N ALA A 38 20.14 -3.33 -9.12
CA ALA A 38 18.70 -3.25 -9.32
C ALA A 38 18.03 -2.32 -8.31
N VAL A 39 16.86 -1.79 -8.69
CA VAL A 39 16.01 -0.97 -7.82
C VAL A 39 14.59 -1.49 -7.79
N ILE A 40 14.04 -1.68 -6.60
CA ILE A 40 12.61 -1.89 -6.38
C ILE A 40 12.02 -0.58 -5.84
N ASP A 41 11.18 0.07 -6.63
CA ASP A 41 10.51 1.30 -6.24
C ASP A 41 9.09 1.03 -5.71
N ALA A 42 8.98 1.00 -4.40
CA ALA A 42 7.71 0.92 -3.65
C ALA A 42 7.37 2.25 -2.95
N SER A 43 8.04 3.35 -3.32
CA SER A 43 7.84 4.63 -2.69
C SER A 43 6.58 5.33 -3.19
N THR A 44 5.87 6.00 -2.29
CA THR A 44 4.71 6.85 -2.60
C THR A 44 4.50 7.88 -1.49
N ALA A 45 3.85 9.00 -1.80
CA ALA A 45 3.48 10.00 -0.83
C ALA A 45 2.47 9.46 0.20
N ARG A 46 2.64 9.84 1.47
CA ARG A 46 1.65 9.56 2.52
C ARG A 46 0.70 10.75 2.66
N ALA A 47 -0.50 10.53 3.18
CA ALA A 47 -1.42 11.63 3.48
C ALA A 47 -0.84 12.68 4.45
N THR A 48 0.13 12.27 5.28
CA THR A 48 0.78 13.10 6.30
C THR A 48 2.12 13.67 5.85
N ASP A 49 2.59 13.33 4.65
CA ASP A 49 3.84 13.88 4.13
C ASP A 49 3.60 15.34 3.69
N PRO A 50 4.55 16.25 3.91
CA PRO A 50 4.49 17.60 3.36
C PRO A 50 4.63 17.55 1.83
N GLY A 51 3.99 18.48 1.14
CA GLY A 51 3.99 18.53 -0.33
C GLY A 51 2.86 17.71 -0.95
N SER A 52 2.84 17.65 -2.27
CA SER A 52 1.83 16.91 -3.05
C SER A 52 2.32 15.50 -3.41
N ALA A 53 1.39 14.62 -3.77
CA ALA A 53 1.75 13.33 -4.37
C ALA A 53 2.53 13.53 -5.67
N TYR A 54 2.27 14.61 -6.42
CA TYR A 54 3.03 14.95 -7.61
C TYR A 54 4.52 15.12 -7.34
N ASP A 55 4.89 15.75 -6.22
CA ASP A 55 6.30 15.95 -5.87
C ASP A 55 7.00 14.59 -5.67
N THR A 56 6.41 13.68 -4.90
CA THR A 56 7.03 12.38 -4.60
C THR A 56 6.82 11.36 -5.73
N ASP A 57 5.57 11.24 -6.20
CA ASP A 57 5.19 10.14 -7.11
C ASP A 57 5.44 10.47 -8.59
N TRP A 58 5.72 11.76 -8.94
CA TRP A 58 6.15 12.14 -10.28
C TRP A 58 7.56 12.71 -10.30
N SER A 59 7.78 13.90 -9.76
CA SER A 59 9.11 14.55 -9.80
C SER A 59 10.18 13.72 -9.11
N GLY A 60 9.85 13.13 -7.95
CA GLY A 60 10.73 12.24 -7.23
C GLY A 60 11.10 10.97 -8.01
N LYS A 61 10.15 10.43 -8.80
CA LYS A 61 10.44 9.26 -9.67
C LYS A 61 11.37 9.63 -10.81
N GLN A 62 11.18 10.80 -11.43
CA GLN A 62 12.09 11.29 -12.45
C GLN A 62 13.52 11.45 -11.91
N ASN A 63 13.67 11.99 -10.69
CA ASN A 63 14.97 12.08 -10.02
C ASN A 63 15.58 10.68 -9.80
N LEU A 64 14.79 9.73 -9.30
CA LEU A 64 15.24 8.35 -9.08
C LEU A 64 15.73 7.70 -10.37
N PHE A 65 14.93 7.80 -11.44
CA PHE A 65 15.26 7.16 -12.71
C PHE A 65 16.49 7.80 -13.36
N ALA A 66 16.63 9.13 -13.28
CA ALA A 66 17.83 9.82 -13.74
C ALA A 66 19.08 9.40 -12.94
N ALA A 67 18.95 9.24 -11.63
CA ALA A 67 20.03 8.73 -10.78
C ALA A 67 20.36 7.26 -11.10
N CYS A 68 19.38 6.41 -11.34
CA CYS A 68 19.60 5.03 -11.81
C CYS A 68 20.38 4.99 -13.12
N GLN A 69 20.06 5.86 -14.09
CA GLN A 69 20.81 5.95 -15.35
C GLN A 69 22.26 6.36 -15.13
N ARG A 70 22.51 7.36 -14.27
CA ARG A 70 23.89 7.79 -13.93
C ARG A 70 24.69 6.70 -13.22
N ALA A 71 24.04 5.94 -12.32
CA ALA A 71 24.65 4.83 -11.59
C ALA A 71 24.83 3.56 -12.44
N GLY A 72 24.27 3.51 -13.66
CA GLY A 72 24.31 2.33 -14.52
C GLY A 72 23.34 1.21 -14.11
N VAL A 73 22.39 1.48 -13.20
CA VAL A 73 21.33 0.56 -12.82
C VAL A 73 20.37 0.39 -14.00
N LYS A 74 20.20 -0.85 -14.47
CA LYS A 74 19.29 -1.17 -15.60
C LYS A 74 18.03 -1.86 -15.14
N ARG A 75 18.11 -2.69 -14.10
CA ARG A 75 16.98 -3.49 -13.60
C ARG A 75 16.13 -2.66 -12.64
N LEU A 76 14.84 -2.49 -12.97
CA LEU A 76 13.91 -1.69 -12.18
C LEU A 76 12.56 -2.38 -12.02
N VAL A 77 12.12 -2.55 -10.77
CA VAL A 77 10.78 -3.03 -10.45
C VAL A 77 9.97 -1.88 -9.90
N PHE A 78 8.84 -1.57 -10.53
CA PHE A 78 7.95 -0.47 -10.15
C PHE A 78 6.61 -0.98 -9.66
N ILE A 79 6.19 -0.53 -8.47
CA ILE A 79 4.86 -0.83 -7.93
C ILE A 79 3.89 0.25 -8.38
N SER A 80 2.93 -0.15 -9.20
CA SER A 80 1.89 0.69 -9.78
C SER A 80 0.50 0.29 -9.30
N LEU A 81 -0.53 0.91 -9.89
CA LEU A 81 -1.93 0.67 -9.60
C LEU A 81 -2.61 -0.03 -10.77
N LEU A 82 -3.46 -1.02 -10.45
CA LEU A 82 -4.29 -1.71 -11.43
C LEU A 82 -5.21 -0.69 -12.12
N ASP A 83 -5.33 -0.82 -13.43
CA ASP A 83 -6.18 0.04 -14.26
C ASP A 83 -5.82 1.54 -14.23
N ALA A 84 -4.60 1.91 -13.86
CA ALA A 84 -4.15 3.31 -13.79
C ALA A 84 -4.49 4.10 -15.07
N ALA A 85 -4.22 3.54 -16.23
CA ALA A 85 -4.50 4.17 -17.54
C ALA A 85 -5.99 4.37 -17.84
N LYS A 86 -6.90 3.66 -17.14
CA LYS A 86 -8.36 3.79 -17.34
C LYS A 86 -8.97 4.92 -16.49
N HIS A 87 -8.24 5.45 -15.53
CA HIS A 87 -8.72 6.43 -14.54
C HIS A 87 -7.80 7.66 -14.44
N ARG A 88 -7.46 8.23 -15.59
CA ARG A 88 -6.57 9.41 -15.67
C ARG A 88 -7.19 10.70 -15.12
N ASP A 89 -8.49 10.70 -14.85
CA ASP A 89 -9.18 11.76 -14.11
C ASP A 89 -8.85 11.78 -12.60
N VAL A 90 -8.21 10.72 -12.10
CA VAL A 90 -7.73 10.61 -10.72
C VAL A 90 -6.22 10.90 -10.69
N PRO A 91 -5.74 11.97 -10.02
CA PRO A 91 -4.35 12.43 -10.10
C PRO A 91 -3.31 11.34 -9.84
N LEU A 92 -3.48 10.53 -8.79
CA LEU A 92 -2.54 9.45 -8.49
C LEU A 92 -2.52 8.37 -9.57
N MET A 93 -3.68 8.03 -10.16
CA MET A 93 -3.78 7.05 -11.24
C MET A 93 -3.11 7.58 -12.50
N ASP A 94 -3.31 8.86 -12.83
CA ASP A 94 -2.65 9.50 -13.98
C ASP A 94 -1.13 9.53 -13.81
N ILE A 95 -0.62 9.91 -12.64
CA ILE A 95 0.80 9.88 -12.32
C ILE A 95 1.38 8.46 -12.51
N LYS A 96 0.69 7.43 -12.02
CA LYS A 96 1.13 6.04 -12.18
C LYS A 96 1.13 5.63 -13.66
N ALA A 97 0.07 5.97 -14.41
CA ALA A 97 -0.01 5.69 -15.85
C ALA A 97 1.10 6.41 -16.64
N CYS A 98 1.36 7.69 -16.37
CA CYS A 98 2.46 8.44 -16.98
C CYS A 98 3.83 7.81 -16.65
N THR A 99 4.02 7.31 -15.43
CA THR A 99 5.25 6.63 -15.04
C THR A 99 5.41 5.29 -15.78
N GLU A 100 4.34 4.51 -15.93
CA GLU A 100 4.35 3.29 -16.72
C GLU A 100 4.71 3.56 -18.19
N GLU A 101 4.11 4.58 -18.81
CA GLU A 101 4.41 5.01 -20.17
C GLU A 101 5.86 5.47 -20.34
N TRP A 102 6.36 6.22 -19.37
CA TRP A 102 7.75 6.67 -19.35
C TRP A 102 8.71 5.48 -19.27
N LEU A 103 8.45 4.51 -18.38
CA LEU A 103 9.25 3.28 -18.29
C LEU A 103 9.19 2.47 -19.59
N ALA A 104 8.03 2.36 -20.22
CA ALA A 104 7.88 1.66 -21.49
C ALA A 104 8.71 2.28 -22.63
N ALA A 105 8.88 3.59 -22.62
CA ALA A 105 9.69 4.33 -23.58
C ALA A 105 11.19 4.39 -23.22
N SER A 106 11.57 3.96 -22.01
CA SER A 106 12.94 3.98 -21.53
C SER A 106 13.76 2.75 -21.94
N ASP A 107 15.07 2.77 -21.72
CA ASP A 107 15.98 1.64 -21.92
C ASP A 107 16.13 0.74 -20.67
N PHE A 108 15.30 0.95 -19.64
CA PHE A 108 15.33 0.10 -18.45
C PHE A 108 14.80 -1.30 -18.72
N ASP A 109 15.42 -2.28 -18.09
CA ASP A 109 14.89 -3.63 -17.92
C ASP A 109 13.84 -3.61 -16.79
N TYR A 110 12.71 -2.94 -17.06
CA TYR A 110 11.68 -2.73 -16.04
C TYR A 110 10.73 -3.92 -15.91
N THR A 111 10.14 -4.06 -14.71
CA THR A 111 8.92 -4.83 -14.46
C THR A 111 7.95 -3.95 -13.69
N ILE A 112 6.71 -3.88 -14.13
CA ILE A 112 5.64 -3.12 -13.46
C ILE A 112 4.70 -4.10 -12.79
N LEU A 113 4.49 -3.93 -11.47
CA LEU A 113 3.55 -4.71 -10.67
C LEU A 113 2.34 -3.84 -10.33
N GLN A 114 1.17 -4.19 -10.88
CA GLN A 114 -0.05 -3.40 -10.75
C GLN A 114 -0.95 -3.98 -9.67
N GLY A 115 -0.98 -3.33 -8.47
CA GLY A 115 -1.82 -3.73 -7.35
C GLY A 115 -3.17 -3.02 -7.35
N ALA A 116 -4.23 -3.68 -6.87
CA ALA A 116 -5.54 -3.05 -6.69
C ALA A 116 -5.60 -2.26 -5.37
N ALA A 117 -5.29 -2.92 -4.26
CA ALA A 117 -5.20 -2.34 -2.91
C ALA A 117 -4.49 -3.31 -1.97
N PHE A 118 -4.14 -2.85 -0.75
CA PHE A 118 -3.42 -3.65 0.23
C PHE A 118 -4.25 -3.98 1.47
N MET A 119 -4.15 -5.23 1.96
CA MET A 119 -4.81 -5.71 3.17
C MET A 119 -4.48 -4.87 4.41
N GLN A 120 -3.24 -4.33 4.48
CA GLN A 120 -2.77 -3.54 5.61
C GLN A 120 -3.61 -2.28 5.85
N GLY A 121 -4.18 -1.69 4.79
CA GLY A 121 -5.09 -0.55 4.89
C GLY A 121 -6.40 -0.87 5.62
N LEU A 122 -6.85 -2.13 5.54
CA LEU A 122 -8.09 -2.57 6.15
C LEU A 122 -8.03 -2.60 7.69
N ILE A 123 -6.84 -2.66 8.26
CA ILE A 123 -6.66 -2.68 9.72
C ILE A 123 -7.18 -1.38 10.34
N SER A 124 -6.73 -0.23 9.86
CA SER A 124 -7.17 1.07 10.39
C SER A 124 -8.59 1.44 9.93
N GLN A 125 -9.02 0.96 8.77
CA GLN A 125 -10.31 1.30 8.19
C GLN A 125 -11.45 0.46 8.75
N PHE A 126 -11.23 -0.82 9.07
CA PHE A 126 -12.26 -1.76 9.51
C PHE A 126 -11.91 -2.46 10.82
N ALA A 127 -10.73 -3.08 10.91
CA ALA A 127 -10.42 -3.98 12.00
C ALA A 127 -10.38 -3.29 13.37
N ILE A 128 -9.66 -2.18 13.49
CA ILE A 128 -9.57 -1.40 14.73
C ILE A 128 -10.92 -0.78 15.09
N PRO A 129 -11.64 -0.08 14.19
CA PRO A 129 -12.95 0.50 14.51
C PRO A 129 -13.96 -0.52 15.03
N VAL A 130 -14.03 -1.72 14.43
CA VAL A 130 -14.94 -2.78 14.93
C VAL A 130 -14.50 -3.28 16.30
N LEU A 131 -13.21 -3.53 16.50
CA LEU A 131 -12.66 -3.98 17.78
C LEU A 131 -12.93 -3.00 18.93
N GLU A 132 -12.81 -1.70 18.66
CA GLU A 132 -12.97 -0.61 19.63
C GLU A 132 -14.40 -0.05 19.71
N ASN A 133 -15.39 -0.65 19.04
CA ASN A 133 -16.76 -0.16 18.92
C ASN A 133 -16.87 1.28 18.35
N GLN A 134 -15.91 1.65 17.50
CA GLN A 134 -15.93 2.91 16.77
C GLN A 134 -16.75 2.79 15.48
N THR A 135 -17.06 3.93 14.87
CA THR A 135 -17.80 3.95 13.60
C THR A 135 -16.87 3.61 12.43
N VAL A 136 -17.26 2.63 11.62
CA VAL A 136 -16.66 2.34 10.32
C VAL A 136 -17.25 3.28 9.28
N TRP A 137 -16.41 4.09 8.67
CA TRP A 137 -16.80 5.05 7.63
C TRP A 137 -16.66 4.42 6.26
N VAL A 138 -17.75 4.35 5.49
CA VAL A 138 -17.78 3.77 4.14
C VAL A 138 -18.26 4.80 3.15
N SER A 139 -17.58 4.94 2.03
CA SER A 139 -17.95 5.86 0.94
C SER A 139 -18.32 5.10 -0.33
N GLY A 140 -19.11 5.71 -1.18
CA GLY A 140 -19.44 5.20 -2.51
C GLY A 140 -20.29 3.93 -2.54
N ALA A 141 -20.32 3.29 -3.72
CA ALA A 141 -20.99 2.01 -3.95
C ALA A 141 -20.11 0.84 -3.44
N PRO A 142 -20.74 -0.30 -3.06
CA PRO A 142 -19.98 -1.50 -2.71
C PRO A 142 -19.15 -1.98 -3.92
N THR A 143 -17.85 -1.69 -3.91
CA THR A 143 -16.91 -2.08 -4.95
C THR A 143 -16.15 -3.31 -4.48
N PRO A 144 -16.22 -4.45 -5.18
CA PRO A 144 -15.37 -5.58 -4.88
C PRO A 144 -13.91 -5.26 -5.28
N ILE A 145 -12.97 -5.40 -4.33
CA ILE A 145 -11.55 -5.12 -4.53
C ILE A 145 -10.73 -6.35 -4.12
N ALA A 146 -9.82 -6.78 -4.98
CA ALA A 146 -8.90 -7.88 -4.71
C ALA A 146 -7.66 -7.38 -3.95
N TYR A 147 -7.76 -7.32 -2.61
CA TYR A 147 -6.70 -6.85 -1.73
C TYR A 147 -5.54 -7.85 -1.68
N MET A 148 -4.32 -7.35 -1.91
CA MET A 148 -3.08 -8.13 -1.80
C MET A 148 -2.38 -7.85 -0.47
N ASN A 149 -1.76 -8.87 0.14
CA ASN A 149 -0.86 -8.67 1.25
C ASN A 149 0.44 -8.02 0.76
N THR A 150 0.95 -7.00 1.47
CA THR A 150 2.22 -6.34 1.10
C THR A 150 3.42 -7.30 1.12
N GLN A 151 3.40 -8.34 1.94
CA GLN A 151 4.45 -9.38 1.94
C GLN A 151 4.43 -10.17 0.63
N ASP A 152 3.24 -10.53 0.13
CA ASP A 152 3.12 -11.23 -1.13
C ASP A 152 3.51 -10.31 -2.31
N MET A 153 3.12 -9.03 -2.29
CA MET A 153 3.60 -8.04 -3.27
C MET A 153 5.14 -7.98 -3.27
N ALA A 154 5.77 -8.00 -2.09
CA ALA A 154 7.22 -8.01 -1.98
C ALA A 154 7.84 -9.31 -2.55
N ARG A 155 7.19 -10.48 -2.38
CA ARG A 155 7.63 -11.74 -3.01
C ARG A 155 7.64 -11.63 -4.55
N PHE A 156 6.59 -11.05 -5.16
CA PHE A 156 6.58 -10.77 -6.59
C PHE A 156 7.68 -9.79 -7.00
N ALA A 157 7.89 -8.73 -6.22
CA ALA A 157 8.92 -7.74 -6.50
C ALA A 157 10.34 -8.32 -6.46
N VAL A 158 10.61 -9.19 -5.51
CA VAL A 158 11.91 -9.90 -5.40
C VAL A 158 12.04 -10.93 -6.53
N ALA A 159 11.02 -11.76 -6.75
CA ALA A 159 11.02 -12.75 -7.82
C ALA A 159 11.23 -12.12 -9.20
N ALA A 160 10.72 -10.90 -9.42
CA ALA A 160 10.96 -10.16 -10.65
C ALA A 160 12.46 -9.99 -10.96
N LEU A 161 13.31 -9.86 -9.95
CA LEU A 161 14.76 -9.65 -10.15
C LEU A 161 15.43 -10.86 -10.82
N ASP A 162 14.95 -12.07 -10.50
CA ASP A 162 15.54 -13.35 -10.94
C ASP A 162 14.86 -13.92 -12.18
N HIS A 163 13.70 -13.37 -12.62
CA HIS A 163 12.94 -13.89 -13.73
C HIS A 163 13.05 -12.98 -14.97
N PRO A 164 13.89 -13.32 -15.97
CA PRO A 164 14.10 -12.51 -17.18
C PRO A 164 12.82 -12.34 -18.01
N ASP A 165 11.89 -13.29 -17.95
CA ASP A 165 10.60 -13.23 -18.66
C ASP A 165 9.68 -12.12 -18.14
N THR A 166 10.05 -11.46 -17.03
CA THR A 166 9.33 -10.30 -16.49
C THR A 166 9.81 -8.96 -17.03
N ILE A 167 10.96 -8.96 -17.75
CA ILE A 167 11.60 -7.74 -18.27
C ILE A 167 10.70 -7.08 -19.32
N ARG A 168 10.55 -5.75 -19.22
CA ARG A 168 9.75 -4.86 -20.07
C ARG A 168 8.29 -5.27 -20.16
N ARG A 169 7.74 -5.76 -19.04
CA ARG A 169 6.35 -6.20 -18.94
C ARG A 169 5.67 -5.64 -17.69
N SER A 170 4.35 -5.56 -17.78
CA SER A 170 3.44 -5.22 -16.67
C SER A 170 2.62 -6.43 -16.28
N PHE A 171 2.43 -6.62 -14.97
CA PHE A 171 1.69 -7.75 -14.41
C PHE A 171 0.69 -7.27 -13.37
N PRO A 172 -0.57 -7.74 -13.41
CA PRO A 172 -1.45 -7.57 -12.26
C PRO A 172 -0.90 -8.37 -11.08
N VAL A 173 -0.92 -7.76 -9.89
CA VAL A 173 -0.57 -8.42 -8.62
C VAL A 173 -1.66 -8.07 -7.62
N VAL A 174 -2.70 -8.89 -7.61
CA VAL A 174 -3.93 -8.69 -6.85
C VAL A 174 -4.23 -9.90 -5.97
N GLY A 175 -5.04 -9.72 -4.94
CA GLY A 175 -5.41 -10.78 -4.01
C GLY A 175 -6.20 -11.92 -4.67
N PRO A 176 -6.30 -13.08 -4.00
CA PRO A 176 -6.92 -14.28 -4.57
C PRO A 176 -8.43 -14.13 -4.80
N ARG A 177 -9.05 -13.12 -4.18
CA ARG A 177 -10.49 -12.86 -4.27
C ARG A 177 -10.77 -11.37 -4.07
N ALA A 178 -11.74 -10.85 -4.80
CA ALA A 178 -12.29 -9.52 -4.57
C ALA A 178 -13.30 -9.52 -3.40
N TRP A 179 -13.25 -8.47 -2.57
CA TRP A 179 -14.05 -8.29 -1.36
C TRP A 179 -14.75 -6.94 -1.36
N THR A 180 -16.03 -6.95 -1.02
CA THR A 180 -16.79 -5.73 -0.75
C THR A 180 -16.55 -5.24 0.69
N THR A 181 -16.79 -3.95 0.92
CA THR A 181 -16.74 -3.36 2.26
C THR A 181 -17.69 -4.07 3.26
N GLY A 182 -18.84 -4.53 2.79
CA GLY A 182 -19.80 -5.30 3.61
C GLY A 182 -19.24 -6.66 4.05
N GLU A 183 -18.64 -7.42 3.13
CA GLU A 183 -18.01 -8.71 3.45
C GLU A 183 -16.84 -8.56 4.41
N ILE A 184 -16.00 -7.51 4.21
CA ILE A 184 -14.89 -7.20 5.12
C ILE A 184 -15.41 -6.87 6.51
N THR A 185 -16.44 -6.04 6.62
CA THR A 185 -17.07 -5.70 7.90
C THR A 185 -17.58 -6.95 8.62
N GLN A 186 -18.32 -7.81 7.91
CA GLN A 186 -18.80 -9.09 8.47
C GLN A 186 -17.65 -10.01 8.92
N LEU A 187 -16.53 -9.98 8.21
CA LEU A 187 -15.35 -10.74 8.60
C LEU A 187 -14.74 -10.20 9.92
N CYS A 188 -14.71 -8.87 10.08
CA CYS A 188 -14.28 -8.24 11.33
C CYS A 188 -15.24 -8.55 12.49
N GLU A 189 -16.56 -8.49 12.26
CA GLU A 189 -17.58 -8.84 13.26
C GLU A 189 -17.44 -10.29 13.75
N ARG A 190 -17.25 -11.23 12.82
CA ARG A 190 -17.02 -12.65 13.16
C ARG A 190 -15.78 -12.89 14.00
N ASN A 191 -14.69 -12.17 13.71
CA ASN A 191 -13.44 -12.34 14.46
C ASN A 191 -13.45 -11.67 15.84
N THR A 192 -14.27 -10.63 16.04
CA THR A 192 -14.33 -9.88 17.30
C THR A 192 -15.53 -10.27 18.16
N GLY A 193 -16.58 -10.87 17.58
CA GLY A 193 -17.86 -11.08 18.24
C GLY A 193 -18.64 -9.79 18.51
N LYS A 194 -18.32 -8.68 17.83
CA LYS A 194 -18.92 -7.36 17.99
C LYS A 194 -19.61 -6.92 16.72
N ASP A 195 -20.74 -6.23 16.86
CA ASP A 195 -21.44 -5.62 15.72
C ASP A 195 -20.79 -4.31 15.31
N ALA A 196 -20.58 -4.11 14.01
CA ALA A 196 -20.00 -2.91 13.46
C ALA A 196 -21.01 -1.76 13.38
N ARG A 197 -20.58 -0.57 13.76
CA ARG A 197 -21.34 0.67 13.55
C ARG A 197 -20.92 1.28 12.22
N ILE A 198 -21.75 1.12 11.18
CA ILE A 198 -21.41 1.61 9.84
C ILE A 198 -22.07 2.96 9.60
N PHE A 199 -21.28 3.95 9.19
CA PHE A 199 -21.77 5.22 8.66
C PHE A 199 -21.42 5.35 7.18
N ARG A 200 -22.46 5.45 6.34
CA ARG A 200 -22.26 5.69 4.90
C ARG A 200 -22.18 7.18 4.62
N VAL A 201 -21.02 7.61 4.13
CA VAL A 201 -20.80 9.02 3.77
C VAL A 201 -21.57 9.34 2.48
N PRO A 202 -22.51 10.30 2.50
CA PRO A 202 -23.24 10.70 1.30
C PRO A 202 -22.27 11.25 0.23
N PRO A 203 -22.45 10.90 -1.06
CA PRO A 203 -21.61 11.39 -2.15
C PRO A 203 -21.52 12.93 -2.23
N ALA A 204 -22.62 13.62 -1.91
CA ALA A 204 -22.66 15.09 -1.88
C ALA A 204 -21.71 15.67 -0.81
N LEU A 205 -21.57 15.00 0.35
CA LEU A 205 -20.64 15.42 1.41
C LEU A 205 -19.19 15.22 0.98
N LEU A 206 -18.88 14.12 0.28
CA LEU A 206 -17.54 13.87 -0.28
C LEU A 206 -17.15 14.94 -1.31
N GLN A 207 -18.08 15.33 -2.20
CA GLN A 207 -17.83 16.40 -3.17
C GLN A 207 -17.60 17.75 -2.49
N LEU A 208 -18.37 18.06 -1.44
CA LEU A 208 -18.20 19.28 -0.66
C LEU A 208 -16.82 19.28 0.05
N MET A 209 -16.43 18.19 0.67
CA MET A 209 -15.12 18.03 1.32
C MET A 209 -13.97 18.15 0.32
N LYS A 210 -14.08 17.54 -0.86
CA LYS A 210 -13.09 17.65 -1.94
C LYS A 210 -12.89 19.10 -2.38
N GLY A 211 -13.96 19.87 -2.50
CA GLY A 211 -13.90 21.31 -2.82
C GLY A 211 -13.23 22.14 -1.72
N PHE A 212 -13.45 21.82 -0.44
CA PHE A 212 -12.83 22.53 0.69
C PHE A 212 -11.36 22.19 0.87
N THR A 213 -10.98 20.92 0.72
CA THR A 213 -9.59 20.47 0.93
C THR A 213 -8.64 20.92 -0.17
N SER A 214 -9.14 21.22 -1.37
CA SER A 214 -8.30 21.75 -2.47
C SER A 214 -7.81 23.20 -2.25
N PHE A 215 -8.36 23.92 -1.26
CA PHE A 215 -7.96 25.31 -0.95
C PHE A 215 -6.75 25.42 0.00
N PHE A 216 -6.33 24.32 0.63
CA PHE A 216 -5.21 24.33 1.57
C PHE A 216 -4.10 23.38 1.10
N GLU A 217 -2.88 23.87 0.91
CA GLU A 217 -1.73 23.06 0.50
C GLU A 217 -1.50 21.84 1.40
N ALA A 218 -1.70 21.98 2.72
CA ALA A 218 -1.58 20.90 3.68
C ALA A 218 -2.63 19.77 3.52
N THR A 219 -3.65 19.96 2.68
CA THR A 219 -4.74 18.99 2.46
C THR A 219 -4.77 18.43 1.04
N LEU A 220 -3.82 18.78 0.17
CA LEU A 220 -3.74 18.29 -1.21
C LEU A 220 -3.72 16.75 -1.27
N ASN A 221 -2.90 16.09 -0.46
CA ASN A 221 -2.83 14.64 -0.40
C ASN A 221 -4.16 14.00 0.07
N ILE A 222 -4.96 14.72 0.86
CA ILE A 222 -6.31 14.27 1.27
C ILE A 222 -7.27 14.38 0.09
N ALA A 223 -7.21 15.47 -0.68
CA ALA A 223 -8.06 15.65 -1.87
C ALA A 223 -7.76 14.59 -2.94
N GLU A 224 -6.49 14.27 -3.16
CA GLU A 224 -6.04 13.22 -4.08
C GLU A 224 -6.51 11.82 -3.64
N ARG A 225 -6.50 11.52 -2.34
CA ARG A 225 -7.05 10.29 -1.80
C ARG A 225 -8.56 10.20 -1.94
N LEU A 226 -9.28 11.30 -1.69
CA LEU A 226 -10.72 11.37 -1.94
C LEU A 226 -11.07 11.18 -3.43
N ALA A 227 -10.16 11.59 -4.34
CA ALA A 227 -10.32 11.29 -5.75
C ALA A 227 -10.14 9.80 -6.06
N PHE A 228 -9.19 9.12 -5.39
CA PHE A 228 -9.02 7.66 -5.49
C PHE A 228 -10.21 6.89 -4.91
N ASP A 229 -10.87 7.43 -3.87
CA ASP A 229 -12.12 6.87 -3.33
C ASP A 229 -13.25 6.82 -4.37
N ALA A 230 -13.21 7.67 -5.41
CA ALA A 230 -14.17 7.58 -6.50
C ALA A 230 -13.98 6.30 -7.34
N VAL A 231 -12.76 5.78 -7.46
CA VAL A 231 -12.48 4.50 -8.13
C VAL A 231 -12.88 3.34 -7.24
N THR A 232 -12.44 3.34 -5.97
CA THR A 232 -12.74 2.28 -5.00
C THR A 232 -14.20 2.26 -4.55
N GLY A 233 -14.95 3.33 -4.79
CA GLY A 233 -16.39 3.44 -4.55
C GLY A 233 -17.25 3.44 -5.82
N SER A 234 -16.71 3.04 -6.97
CA SER A 234 -17.39 3.08 -8.27
C SER A 234 -18.44 1.99 -8.47
N GLY A 235 -18.42 0.93 -7.66
CA GLY A 235 -19.20 -0.30 -7.85
C GLY A 235 -18.63 -1.25 -8.90
N LYS A 236 -17.58 -0.87 -9.61
CA LYS A 236 -16.92 -1.74 -10.60
C LYS A 236 -15.81 -2.53 -9.92
N THR A 237 -15.79 -3.84 -10.12
CA THR A 237 -14.77 -4.73 -9.54
C THR A 237 -13.36 -4.32 -9.96
N LEU A 238 -12.48 -4.20 -8.97
CA LEU A 238 -11.03 -4.02 -9.14
C LEU A 238 -10.35 -5.36 -8.88
N ASP A 239 -10.19 -6.13 -9.93
CA ASP A 239 -9.62 -7.47 -9.92
C ASP A 239 -9.00 -7.79 -11.28
N ALA A 240 -8.12 -8.78 -11.33
CA ALA A 240 -7.51 -9.25 -12.55
C ALA A 240 -7.13 -10.75 -12.46
N PRO A 241 -7.12 -11.50 -13.57
CA PRO A 241 -6.65 -12.88 -13.58
C PRO A 241 -5.15 -12.94 -13.26
N MET A 242 -4.75 -13.84 -12.37
CA MET A 242 -3.39 -13.95 -11.83
C MET A 242 -2.63 -15.19 -12.33
N GLU A 243 -3.29 -16.10 -13.09
CA GLU A 243 -2.71 -17.38 -13.49
C GLU A 243 -1.41 -17.21 -14.28
N ALA A 244 -1.41 -16.31 -15.27
CA ALA A 244 -0.24 -16.01 -16.07
C ALA A 244 0.86 -15.32 -15.24
N THR A 245 0.48 -14.49 -14.28
CA THR A 245 1.41 -13.83 -13.36
C THR A 245 2.12 -14.87 -12.50
N TYR A 246 1.38 -15.74 -11.82
CA TYR A 246 1.97 -16.81 -10.99
C TYR A 246 2.91 -17.71 -11.81
N ALA A 247 2.47 -18.13 -13.01
CA ALA A 247 3.29 -18.97 -13.89
C ALA A 247 4.60 -18.28 -14.31
N THR A 248 4.55 -16.98 -14.65
CA THR A 248 5.74 -16.24 -15.07
C THR A 248 6.73 -16.05 -13.93
N PHE A 249 6.23 -15.81 -12.71
CA PHE A 249 7.08 -15.58 -11.53
C PHE A 249 7.47 -16.88 -10.79
N GLY A 250 6.97 -18.03 -11.21
CA GLY A 250 7.25 -19.32 -10.58
C GLY A 250 6.74 -19.39 -9.12
N LEU A 251 5.67 -18.63 -8.79
CA LEU A 251 5.09 -18.59 -7.46
C LEU A 251 3.85 -19.48 -7.37
N ASP A 252 3.67 -20.14 -6.21
CA ASP A 252 2.50 -20.97 -5.96
C ASP A 252 1.31 -20.11 -5.50
N PRO A 253 0.17 -20.09 -6.23
CA PRO A 253 -1.04 -19.39 -5.80
C PRO A 253 -1.54 -19.81 -4.41
N ALA A 254 -1.30 -21.07 -4.01
CA ALA A 254 -1.73 -21.60 -2.71
C ALA A 254 -1.02 -20.95 -1.52
N GLU A 255 0.17 -20.38 -1.75
CA GLU A 255 0.94 -19.67 -0.73
C GLU A 255 0.52 -18.19 -0.57
N THR A 256 -0.36 -17.69 -1.45
CA THR A 256 -0.83 -16.29 -1.35
C THR A 256 -1.75 -16.13 -0.16
N THR A 257 -1.48 -15.13 0.66
CA THR A 257 -2.24 -14.80 1.86
C THR A 257 -3.71 -14.52 1.53
N LYS A 258 -4.63 -15.21 2.18
CA LYS A 258 -6.06 -14.92 2.10
C LYS A 258 -6.43 -13.84 3.12
N LEU A 259 -7.39 -13.00 2.78
CA LEU A 259 -7.83 -11.92 3.68
C LEU A 259 -8.38 -12.44 5.00
N GLU A 260 -9.08 -13.59 4.96
CA GLU A 260 -9.62 -14.26 6.14
C GLU A 260 -8.51 -14.62 7.12
N ASP A 261 -7.43 -15.23 6.62
CA ASP A 261 -6.30 -15.66 7.43
C ASP A 261 -5.53 -14.46 7.97
N TYR A 262 -5.31 -13.43 7.14
CA TYR A 262 -4.65 -12.18 7.52
C TYR A 262 -5.37 -11.45 8.66
N LEU A 263 -6.69 -11.26 8.57
CA LEU A 263 -7.47 -10.60 9.61
C LEU A 263 -7.57 -11.46 10.88
N LYS A 264 -7.71 -12.78 10.73
CA LYS A 264 -7.71 -13.68 11.88
C LYS A 264 -6.40 -13.60 12.65
N GLU A 265 -5.26 -13.71 11.98
CA GLU A 265 -3.94 -13.61 12.60
C GLU A 265 -3.74 -12.26 13.31
N TYR A 266 -4.17 -11.17 12.67
CA TYR A 266 -4.17 -9.85 13.28
C TYR A 266 -4.94 -9.79 14.59
N TYR A 267 -6.19 -10.27 14.59
CA TYR A 267 -7.04 -10.27 15.78
C TYR A 267 -6.51 -11.21 16.86
N ASP A 268 -6.07 -12.39 16.51
CA ASP A 268 -5.48 -13.34 17.46
C ASP A 268 -4.26 -12.72 18.17
N THR A 269 -3.41 -12.03 17.41
CA THR A 269 -2.22 -11.35 17.94
C THR A 269 -2.59 -10.19 18.89
N ILE A 270 -3.52 -9.32 18.47
CA ILE A 270 -3.93 -8.16 19.27
C ILE A 270 -4.67 -8.59 20.53
N LEU A 271 -5.62 -9.54 20.42
CA LEU A 271 -6.36 -10.04 21.57
C LEU A 271 -5.46 -10.76 22.59
N LYS A 272 -4.45 -11.47 22.12
CA LYS A 272 -3.44 -12.07 22.98
C LYS A 272 -2.65 -11.00 23.75
N ARG A 273 -2.16 -9.97 23.08
CA ARG A 273 -1.43 -8.86 23.70
C ARG A 273 -2.28 -8.10 24.72
N LEU A 274 -3.56 -7.85 24.44
CA LEU A 274 -4.48 -7.20 25.36
C LEU A 274 -4.66 -8.02 26.64
N ARG A 275 -4.85 -9.35 26.51
CA ARG A 275 -4.95 -10.24 27.70
C ARG A 275 -3.67 -10.27 28.51
N GLU A 276 -2.51 -10.27 27.88
CA GLU A 276 -1.20 -10.21 28.55
C GLU A 276 -1.05 -8.89 29.34
N MET A 277 -1.41 -7.76 28.73
CA MET A 277 -1.38 -6.45 29.39
C MET A 277 -2.36 -6.37 30.59
N GLU A 278 -3.59 -6.88 30.45
CA GLU A 278 -4.56 -6.95 31.53
C GLU A 278 -4.04 -7.82 32.69
N ALA A 279 -3.46 -8.99 32.38
CA ALA A 279 -2.89 -9.87 33.41
C ALA A 279 -1.70 -9.24 34.15
N ASP A 280 -0.89 -8.42 33.49
CA ASP A 280 0.21 -7.71 34.13
C ASP A 280 -0.27 -6.53 34.98
N LEU A 281 -1.29 -5.78 34.53
CA LEU A 281 -1.95 -4.76 35.34
C LEU A 281 -2.58 -5.32 36.59
N ASP A 282 -3.24 -6.48 36.52
CA ASP A 282 -3.80 -7.19 37.67
C ASP A 282 -2.72 -7.64 38.67
N LYS A 283 -1.58 -8.11 38.20
CA LYS A 283 -0.43 -8.47 39.05
C LYS A 283 0.13 -7.24 39.77
N ASP A 284 0.27 -6.12 39.06
CA ASP A 284 0.79 -4.87 39.65
C ASP A 284 -0.21 -4.22 40.62
N ALA A 285 -1.52 -4.33 40.35
CA ALA A 285 -2.57 -3.91 41.26
C ALA A 285 -2.54 -4.73 42.57
N LYS A 286 -2.36 -6.06 42.47
CA LYS A 286 -2.25 -6.96 43.64
C LYS A 286 -0.98 -6.71 44.42
N LYS A 287 0.14 -6.29 43.81
CA LYS A 287 1.38 -5.91 44.54
C LYS A 287 1.26 -4.58 45.29
N LYS A 288 0.32 -3.72 44.92
CA LYS A 288 0.10 -2.39 45.55
C LYS A 288 -0.94 -2.39 46.67
N LEU A 289 -1.60 -3.52 46.96
CA LEU A 289 -2.50 -3.66 48.11
C LEU A 289 -1.64 -3.83 49.35
N PRO A 290 -1.66 -2.89 50.34
CA PRO A 290 -1.02 -3.10 51.63
C PRO A 290 -1.79 -4.18 52.38
N PHE A 291 -1.06 -5.14 52.93
CA PHE A 291 -1.58 -6.11 53.89
C PHE A 291 -2.12 -5.41 55.11
#